data_d571a211414e1b481a6d3be69ff7905d
#
_entry.id   d571a211414e1b481a6d3be69ff7905d
#
_cell.length_a   1.000
_cell.length_b   1.000
_cell.length_c   1.000
_cell.angle_alpha   90.00
_cell.angle_beta   90.00
_cell.angle_gamma   90.00
#
_symmetry.space_group_name_H-M   'P 1'
#
loop_
_entity.id
_entity.type
_entity.pdbx_description
1 polymer ?
#
loop_
_entity_poly.entity_id
_entity_poly.type
_entity_poly.pdbx_seq_one_letter_code
_entity_poly.pdbx_strand_id
1 'polypeptide(L)'
;MREFKEQFGFVTIAQNGQVDYLHLAYEQARNIKATQRLNSYTVIVDAETAEQLTTEHRKTFDHIITLPQDYAKDEQWKQSNEWQTFRLTPYKETIKLESDLLFTRDIGHWLTALRLQEVCFSLHCRDYKNNIIADSPYRNIFRLNNLPDIYTGMFYFRYSQTATDLFATARAIYQNWDIVKQQLTQCEEKPSTDLVFALAAKIIGEERCLIPSLEFFNFVHMKSQIQGWSDQQSWTEYVNVETANNVIRINNLNQYQPVHYYDKNFI
;
A
#
# COMPACT_ATOMS: atom_id res chain seq x y z
N MET A 1 14.08 14.64 -19.86
CA MET A 1 13.86 14.71 -18.39
C MET A 1 12.36 14.53 -18.18
N ARG A 2 11.92 13.69 -17.24
CA ARG A 2 10.49 13.49 -16.96
C ARG A 2 9.91 14.76 -16.35
N GLU A 3 8.80 15.26 -16.87
CA GLU A 3 8.04 16.35 -16.25
C GLU A 3 7.10 15.79 -15.18
N PHE A 4 7.03 16.46 -14.05
CA PHE A 4 6.13 16.16 -12.96
C PHE A 4 5.10 17.29 -12.83
N LYS A 5 3.83 16.92 -12.57
CA LYS A 5 2.77 17.92 -12.36
C LYS A 5 2.89 18.59 -11.00
N GLU A 6 3.33 17.83 -10.00
CA GLU A 6 3.44 18.30 -8.62
C GLU A 6 4.66 17.69 -7.91
N GLN A 7 5.06 18.33 -6.81
CA GLN A 7 6.21 17.87 -6.01
C GLN A 7 5.89 16.61 -5.22
N PHE A 8 4.69 16.53 -4.60
CA PHE A 8 4.32 15.44 -3.70
C PHE A 8 2.84 15.07 -3.85
N GLY A 9 2.53 13.80 -3.66
CA GLY A 9 1.15 13.33 -3.56
C GLY A 9 1.03 11.85 -3.20
N PHE A 10 -0.22 11.44 -3.05
CA PHE A 10 -0.62 10.08 -2.77
C PHE A 10 -1.08 9.38 -4.04
N VAL A 11 -0.77 8.09 -4.18
CA VAL A 11 -1.16 7.30 -5.34
C VAL A 11 -1.75 5.97 -4.89
N THR A 12 -2.87 5.61 -5.48
CA THR A 12 -3.50 4.29 -5.31
C THR A 12 -3.83 3.71 -6.69
N ILE A 13 -3.68 2.40 -6.85
CA ILE A 13 -4.24 1.65 -7.98
C ILE A 13 -5.59 1.09 -7.53
N ALA A 14 -6.64 1.40 -8.27
CA ALA A 14 -8.00 0.92 -8.04
C ALA A 14 -8.51 0.23 -9.31
N GLN A 15 -8.63 -1.09 -9.26
CA GLN A 15 -9.13 -1.94 -10.35
C GLN A 15 -10.30 -2.76 -9.84
N ASN A 16 -11.50 -2.46 -10.31
CA ASN A 16 -12.71 -3.14 -9.88
C ASN A 16 -12.73 -4.60 -10.35
N GLY A 17 -13.35 -5.44 -9.54
CA GLY A 17 -13.55 -6.86 -9.78
C GLY A 17 -14.67 -7.36 -8.88
N GLN A 18 -14.37 -8.30 -7.98
CA GLN A 18 -15.33 -8.74 -6.94
C GLN A 18 -15.54 -7.67 -5.85
N VAL A 19 -14.58 -6.76 -5.71
CA VAL A 19 -14.60 -5.63 -4.78
C VAL A 19 -14.62 -4.35 -5.58
N ASP A 20 -15.38 -3.35 -5.13
CA ASP A 20 -15.39 -2.01 -5.68
C ASP A 20 -14.21 -1.19 -5.11
N TYR A 21 -13.02 -1.40 -5.67
CA TYR A 21 -11.82 -0.68 -5.28
C TYR A 21 -11.87 0.81 -5.66
N LEU A 22 -12.68 1.19 -6.65
CA LEU A 22 -12.91 2.59 -7.00
C LEU A 22 -13.63 3.34 -5.89
N HIS A 23 -14.65 2.72 -5.29
CA HIS A 23 -15.34 3.27 -4.11
C HIS A 23 -14.38 3.42 -2.92
N LEU A 24 -13.57 2.40 -2.62
CA LEU A 24 -12.58 2.47 -1.54
C LEU A 24 -11.57 3.58 -1.78
N ALA A 25 -11.05 3.73 -3.00
CA ALA A 25 -10.14 4.82 -3.36
C ALA A 25 -10.80 6.20 -3.26
N TYR A 26 -12.09 6.30 -3.56
CA TYR A 26 -12.86 7.53 -3.40
C TYR A 26 -12.98 7.94 -1.93
N GLU A 27 -13.34 7.03 -1.05
CA GLU A 27 -13.42 7.29 0.39
C GLU A 27 -12.02 7.58 0.99
N GLN A 28 -10.98 6.88 0.51
CA GLN A 28 -9.60 7.18 0.89
C GLN A 28 -9.19 8.60 0.46
N ALA A 29 -9.53 9.02 -0.76
CA ALA A 29 -9.24 10.38 -1.24
C ALA A 29 -9.95 11.44 -0.37
N ARG A 30 -11.22 11.22 -0.01
CA ARG A 30 -11.97 12.11 0.90
C ARG A 30 -11.31 12.19 2.27
N ASN A 31 -10.88 11.04 2.81
CA ASN A 31 -10.14 10.98 4.07
C ASN A 31 -8.83 11.76 3.99
N ILE A 32 -8.04 11.59 2.92
CA ILE A 32 -6.79 12.32 2.71
C ILE A 32 -7.05 13.83 2.60
N LYS A 33 -8.07 14.25 1.85
CA LYS A 33 -8.47 15.66 1.75
C LYS A 33 -8.85 16.27 3.10
N ALA A 34 -9.46 15.49 3.99
CA ALA A 34 -9.87 15.92 5.32
C ALA A 34 -8.74 15.92 6.36
N THR A 35 -7.76 15.02 6.22
CA THR A 35 -6.74 14.78 7.26
C THR A 35 -5.35 15.33 6.93
N GLN A 36 -5.00 15.45 5.62
CA GLN A 36 -3.65 15.80 5.19
C GLN A 36 -3.57 17.25 4.70
N ARG A 37 -2.50 17.95 5.06
CA ARG A 37 -2.20 19.29 4.54
C ARG A 37 -1.69 19.24 3.09
N LEU A 38 -0.81 18.28 2.80
CA LEU A 38 -0.40 17.94 1.44
C LEU A 38 -1.28 16.77 1.00
N ASN A 39 -2.29 17.05 0.21
CA ASN A 39 -3.42 16.14 -0.01
C ASN A 39 -3.71 15.86 -1.48
N SER A 40 -2.77 16.14 -2.38
CA SER A 40 -2.93 15.78 -3.79
C SER A 40 -2.99 14.25 -3.95
N TYR A 41 -4.03 13.77 -4.63
CA TYR A 41 -4.35 12.36 -4.72
C TYR A 41 -4.58 11.93 -6.17
N THR A 42 -3.87 10.89 -6.58
CA THR A 42 -4.00 10.24 -7.88
C THR A 42 -4.60 8.86 -7.73
N VAL A 43 -5.64 8.58 -8.50
CA VAL A 43 -6.10 7.21 -8.71
C VAL A 43 -5.60 6.71 -10.07
N ILE A 44 -5.05 5.49 -10.08
CA ILE A 44 -4.70 4.75 -11.30
C ILE A 44 -5.75 3.65 -11.47
N VAL A 45 -6.40 3.58 -12.62
CA VAL A 45 -7.49 2.64 -12.91
C VAL A 45 -7.20 1.88 -14.21
N ASP A 46 -7.79 0.69 -14.37
CA ASP A 46 -7.85 0.05 -15.68
C ASP A 46 -8.96 0.64 -16.56
N ALA A 47 -9.08 0.18 -17.79
CA ALA A 47 -10.06 0.71 -18.73
C ALA A 47 -11.50 0.44 -18.28
N GLU A 48 -11.78 -0.74 -17.71
CA GLU A 48 -13.12 -1.13 -17.24
C GLU A 48 -13.55 -0.30 -16.02
N THR A 49 -12.64 -0.08 -15.08
CA THR A 49 -12.88 0.78 -13.91
C THR A 49 -13.02 2.25 -14.31
N ALA A 50 -12.28 2.70 -15.35
CA ALA A 50 -12.36 4.07 -15.84
C ALA A 50 -13.75 4.43 -16.39
N GLU A 51 -14.50 3.46 -16.95
CA GLU A 51 -15.86 3.65 -17.43
C GLU A 51 -16.86 3.90 -16.28
N GLN A 52 -16.53 3.48 -15.06
CA GLN A 52 -17.36 3.63 -13.87
C GLN A 52 -17.13 4.97 -13.14
N LEU A 53 -16.21 5.81 -13.62
CA LEU A 53 -15.90 7.11 -13.02
C LEU A 53 -17.06 8.10 -13.13
N THR A 54 -17.62 8.46 -12.00
CA THR A 54 -18.69 9.46 -11.88
C THR A 54 -18.14 10.90 -11.88
N THR A 55 -19.05 11.87 -11.93
CA THR A 55 -18.71 13.28 -11.75
C THR A 55 -18.10 13.56 -10.38
N GLU A 56 -18.56 12.89 -9.33
CA GLU A 56 -18.06 13.07 -7.97
C GLU A 56 -16.64 12.49 -7.83
N HIS A 57 -16.36 11.33 -8.43
CA HIS A 57 -15.00 10.80 -8.53
C HIS A 57 -14.06 11.82 -9.18
N ARG A 58 -14.47 12.40 -10.33
CA ARG A 58 -13.66 13.38 -11.08
C ARG A 58 -13.42 14.70 -10.36
N LYS A 59 -14.31 15.08 -9.42
CA LYS A 59 -14.11 16.25 -8.56
C LYS A 59 -13.19 15.98 -7.38
N THR A 60 -13.16 14.72 -6.90
CA THR A 60 -12.44 14.34 -5.69
C THR A 60 -10.98 14.01 -5.96
N PHE A 61 -10.70 13.27 -7.05
CA PHE A 61 -9.34 12.93 -7.45
C PHE A 61 -8.67 14.11 -8.18
N ASP A 62 -7.45 14.47 -7.76
CA ASP A 62 -6.68 15.53 -8.46
C ASP A 62 -6.18 15.04 -9.82
N HIS A 63 -5.82 13.76 -9.90
CA HIS A 63 -5.43 13.11 -11.14
C HIS A 63 -6.06 11.74 -11.27
N ILE A 64 -6.51 11.42 -12.47
CA ILE A 64 -7.00 10.10 -12.87
C ILE A 64 -6.13 9.62 -14.02
N ILE A 65 -5.54 8.44 -13.88
CA ILE A 65 -4.61 7.87 -14.85
C ILE A 65 -5.09 6.47 -15.21
N THR A 66 -5.26 6.22 -16.50
CA THR A 66 -5.59 4.87 -16.97
C THR A 66 -4.32 4.08 -17.20
N LEU A 67 -4.30 2.83 -16.74
CA LEU A 67 -3.21 1.88 -17.00
C LEU A 67 -3.02 1.71 -18.53
N PRO A 68 -1.82 1.93 -19.04
CA PRO A 68 -1.55 1.75 -20.47
C PRO A 68 -1.61 0.28 -20.89
N GLN A 69 -1.36 -0.62 -19.94
CA GLN A 69 -1.45 -2.06 -20.11
C GLN A 69 -1.83 -2.69 -18.77
N ASP A 70 -2.86 -3.51 -18.78
CA ASP A 70 -3.31 -4.27 -17.61
C ASP A 70 -2.68 -5.67 -17.63
N TYR A 71 -1.71 -5.90 -16.75
CA TYR A 71 -1.06 -7.21 -16.55
C TYR A 71 -1.80 -8.10 -15.55
N ALA A 72 -2.80 -7.56 -14.86
CA ALA A 72 -3.58 -8.24 -13.84
C ALA A 72 -5.01 -8.54 -14.28
N LYS A 73 -5.33 -8.44 -15.57
CA LYS A 73 -6.71 -8.54 -16.08
C LYS A 73 -7.44 -9.78 -15.57
N ASP A 74 -6.76 -10.93 -15.56
CA ASP A 74 -7.32 -12.22 -15.16
C ASP A 74 -7.00 -12.59 -13.70
N GLU A 75 -6.44 -11.65 -12.91
CA GLU A 75 -6.13 -11.87 -11.51
C GLU A 75 -7.29 -11.47 -10.60
N GLN A 76 -7.51 -12.26 -9.56
CA GLN A 76 -8.51 -11.93 -8.52
C GLN A 76 -8.13 -10.67 -7.75
N TRP A 77 -6.85 -10.52 -7.37
CA TRP A 77 -6.37 -9.45 -6.49
C TRP A 77 -5.67 -8.31 -7.22
N LYS A 78 -5.56 -8.37 -8.56
CA LYS A 78 -5.03 -7.29 -9.42
C LYS A 78 -3.63 -6.76 -9.05
N GLN A 79 -2.77 -7.59 -8.48
CA GLN A 79 -1.48 -7.16 -7.90
C GLN A 79 -0.36 -6.93 -8.93
N SER A 80 -0.42 -7.59 -10.09
CA SER A 80 0.66 -7.52 -11.10
C SER A 80 0.86 -6.16 -11.78
N ASN A 81 0.01 -5.17 -11.46
CA ASN A 81 0.16 -3.79 -11.95
C ASN A 81 0.92 -2.84 -11.02
N GLU A 82 1.19 -3.23 -9.78
CA GLU A 82 1.78 -2.37 -8.75
C GLU A 82 3.11 -1.71 -9.16
N TRP A 83 3.94 -2.41 -9.91
CA TRP A 83 5.21 -1.87 -10.42
C TRP A 83 5.03 -0.71 -11.42
N GLN A 84 3.85 -0.54 -12.02
CA GLN A 84 3.58 0.56 -12.96
C GLN A 84 3.44 1.90 -12.25
N THR A 85 3.15 1.92 -10.94
CA THR A 85 2.97 3.12 -10.13
C THR A 85 4.11 4.12 -10.32
N PHE A 86 5.36 3.67 -10.33
CA PHE A 86 6.53 4.53 -10.53
C PHE A 86 6.52 5.29 -11.87
N ARG A 87 6.04 4.65 -12.92
CA ARG A 87 5.97 5.27 -14.25
C ARG A 87 4.76 6.18 -14.40
N LEU A 88 3.71 5.92 -13.66
CA LEU A 88 2.42 6.58 -13.84
C LEU A 88 2.22 7.75 -12.85
N THR A 89 2.83 7.71 -11.67
CA THR A 89 2.68 8.80 -10.71
C THR A 89 2.99 10.17 -11.33
N PRO A 90 2.15 11.20 -11.14
CA PRO A 90 2.42 12.55 -11.62
C PRO A 90 3.34 13.34 -10.67
N TYR A 91 3.77 12.75 -9.57
CA TYR A 91 4.53 13.37 -8.51
C TYR A 91 6.01 13.04 -8.57
N LYS A 92 6.85 13.98 -8.12
CA LYS A 92 8.27 13.75 -7.92
C LYS A 92 8.53 12.90 -6.66
N GLU A 93 7.71 13.09 -5.63
CA GLU A 93 7.70 12.34 -4.38
C GLU A 93 6.32 11.72 -4.20
N THR A 94 6.24 10.45 -3.89
CA THR A 94 4.99 9.70 -3.84
C THR A 94 4.90 8.87 -2.57
N ILE A 95 3.76 8.92 -1.89
CA ILE A 95 3.34 7.86 -0.99
C ILE A 95 2.32 6.99 -1.73
N LYS A 96 2.70 5.74 -2.02
CA LYS A 96 1.80 4.73 -2.58
C LYS A 96 0.99 4.11 -1.46
N LEU A 97 -0.29 3.90 -1.72
CA LEU A 97 -1.25 3.34 -0.77
C LEU A 97 -2.05 2.19 -1.38
N GLU A 98 -2.45 1.22 -0.57
CA GLU A 98 -3.61 0.38 -0.84
C GLU A 98 -4.89 1.19 -0.57
N SER A 99 -5.96 0.92 -1.32
CA SER A 99 -7.18 1.73 -1.31
C SER A 99 -8.00 1.64 -0.01
N ASP A 100 -7.75 0.62 0.80
CA ASP A 100 -8.42 0.35 2.07
C ASP A 100 -7.61 0.80 3.30
N LEU A 101 -6.92 1.93 3.18
CA LEU A 101 -6.14 2.54 4.24
C LEU A 101 -6.66 3.96 4.53
N LEU A 102 -6.93 4.25 5.81
CA LEU A 102 -7.41 5.55 6.29
C LEU A 102 -6.39 6.22 7.21
N PHE A 103 -6.26 7.53 7.06
CA PHE A 103 -5.43 8.36 7.92
C PHE A 103 -6.27 8.96 9.07
N THR A 104 -5.69 8.96 10.26
CA THR A 104 -6.31 9.53 11.47
C THR A 104 -5.78 10.92 11.79
N ARG A 105 -4.66 11.32 11.19
CA ARG A 105 -4.01 12.62 11.38
C ARG A 105 -3.07 12.95 10.22
N ASP A 106 -2.64 14.23 10.17
CA ASP A 106 -1.64 14.68 9.20
C ASP A 106 -0.27 14.00 9.42
N ILE A 107 0.28 13.47 8.33
CA ILE A 107 1.58 12.79 8.32
C ILE A 107 2.70 13.66 7.71
N GLY A 108 2.46 14.92 7.45
CA GLY A 108 3.44 15.82 6.82
C GLY A 108 4.78 15.88 7.54
N HIS A 109 4.78 15.68 8.87
CA HIS A 109 6.01 15.59 9.67
C HIS A 109 6.89 14.38 9.33
N TRP A 110 6.35 13.30 8.72
CA TRP A 110 7.14 12.13 8.29
C TRP A 110 8.03 12.46 7.10
N LEU A 111 7.61 13.40 6.24
CA LEU A 111 8.32 13.69 5.00
C LEU A 111 9.77 14.15 5.22
N THR A 112 10.04 14.84 6.32
CA THR A 112 11.42 15.27 6.65
C THR A 112 12.35 14.07 6.79
N ALA A 113 11.91 13.02 7.46
CA ALA A 113 12.71 11.81 7.64
C ALA A 113 12.67 10.90 6.40
N LEU A 114 11.51 10.76 5.74
CA LEU A 114 11.38 9.95 4.52
C LEU A 114 12.30 10.46 3.40
N ARG A 115 12.51 11.78 3.31
CA ARG A 115 13.40 12.41 2.33
C ARG A 115 14.88 12.12 2.52
N LEU A 116 15.29 11.54 3.65
CA LEU A 116 16.64 11.03 3.86
C LEU A 116 16.93 9.80 2.98
N GLN A 117 15.89 9.13 2.49
CA GLN A 117 15.99 8.00 1.58
C GLN A 117 15.29 8.27 0.25
N GLU A 118 15.64 7.51 -0.76
CA GLU A 118 14.99 7.57 -2.08
C GLU A 118 13.75 6.68 -2.16
N VAL A 119 13.77 5.59 -1.38
CA VAL A 119 12.65 4.66 -1.18
C VAL A 119 12.57 4.33 0.31
N CYS A 120 11.37 4.20 0.85
CA CYS A 120 11.16 3.79 2.22
C CYS A 120 9.89 2.96 2.35
N PHE A 121 10.03 1.72 2.77
CA PHE A 121 8.92 0.83 3.04
C PHE A 121 8.49 0.88 4.51
N SER A 122 7.20 0.64 4.76
CA SER A 122 6.73 0.26 6.08
C SER A 122 7.26 -1.13 6.43
N LEU A 123 7.77 -1.29 7.64
CA LEU A 123 8.31 -2.55 8.14
C LEU A 123 7.39 -3.14 9.19
N HIS A 124 7.23 -4.45 9.11
CA HIS A 124 6.45 -5.26 10.02
C HIS A 124 4.93 -4.99 10.00
N CYS A 125 4.15 -6.02 10.27
CA CYS A 125 2.73 -5.87 10.53
C CYS A 125 2.50 -5.49 12.00
N ARG A 126 1.51 -4.61 12.27
CA ARG A 126 1.13 -4.20 13.63
C ARG A 126 -0.34 -4.45 13.88
N ASP A 127 -0.64 -4.92 15.08
CA ASP A 127 -2.01 -5.03 15.55
C ASP A 127 -2.58 -3.65 15.97
N TYR A 128 -3.87 -3.60 16.32
CA TYR A 128 -4.52 -2.35 16.76
C TYR A 128 -4.03 -1.85 18.14
N LYS A 129 -3.25 -2.66 18.87
CA LYS A 129 -2.56 -2.27 20.11
C LYS A 129 -1.16 -1.74 19.84
N ASN A 130 -0.78 -1.65 18.55
CA ASN A 130 0.54 -1.24 18.06
C ASN A 130 1.68 -2.23 18.39
N ASN A 131 1.35 -3.49 18.66
CA ASN A 131 2.37 -4.53 18.81
C ASN A 131 2.86 -5.00 17.44
N ILE A 132 4.16 -5.23 17.30
CA ILE A 132 4.74 -5.88 16.12
C ILE A 132 4.37 -7.36 16.17
N ILE A 133 3.83 -7.88 15.06
CA ILE A 133 3.48 -9.29 14.91
C ILE A 133 4.58 -9.98 14.10
N ALA A 134 5.59 -10.49 14.82
CA ALA A 134 6.76 -11.13 14.22
C ALA A 134 6.50 -12.58 13.78
N ASP A 135 5.68 -13.33 14.54
CA ASP A 135 5.53 -14.78 14.39
C ASP A 135 4.21 -15.21 13.71
N SER A 136 3.61 -14.33 12.92
CA SER A 136 2.43 -14.71 12.14
C SER A 136 2.80 -15.71 11.04
N PRO A 137 2.07 -16.83 10.89
CA PRO A 137 2.23 -17.76 9.76
C PRO A 137 2.16 -17.03 8.41
N TYR A 138 1.36 -15.98 8.33
CA TYR A 138 1.20 -15.10 7.17
C TYR A 138 2.51 -14.42 6.74
N ARG A 139 3.44 -14.17 7.68
CA ARG A 139 4.71 -13.49 7.42
C ARG A 139 5.92 -14.44 7.42
N ASN A 140 5.72 -15.73 7.64
CA ASN A 140 6.82 -16.71 7.73
C ASN A 140 7.69 -16.76 6.47
N ILE A 141 7.13 -16.51 5.30
CA ILE A 141 7.88 -16.54 4.04
C ILE A 141 9.06 -15.57 4.02
N PHE A 142 8.92 -14.40 4.65
CA PHE A 142 10.00 -13.40 4.74
C PHE A 142 11.15 -13.95 5.58
N ARG A 143 10.86 -14.50 6.75
CA ARG A 143 11.84 -15.09 7.65
C ARG A 143 12.54 -16.31 7.02
N LEU A 144 11.76 -17.21 6.41
CA LEU A 144 12.28 -18.45 5.81
C LEU A 144 13.22 -18.19 4.63
N ASN A 145 13.04 -17.08 3.93
CA ASN A 145 13.84 -16.69 2.77
C ASN A 145 14.84 -15.55 3.07
N ASN A 146 15.02 -15.19 4.35
CA ASN A 146 15.89 -14.09 4.76
C ASN A 146 15.59 -12.80 3.99
N LEU A 147 14.30 -12.46 3.88
CA LEU A 147 13.80 -11.25 3.23
C LEU A 147 13.40 -10.21 4.28
N PRO A 148 13.50 -8.91 3.94
CA PRO A 148 12.97 -7.87 4.82
C PRO A 148 11.45 -8.00 4.94
N ASP A 149 10.93 -7.88 6.16
CA ASP A 149 9.49 -7.97 6.45
C ASP A 149 8.80 -6.65 6.11
N ILE A 150 8.78 -6.29 4.83
CA ILE A 150 8.12 -5.09 4.33
C ILE A 150 6.63 -5.31 4.11
N TYR A 151 5.87 -4.23 4.20
CA TYR A 151 4.46 -4.20 3.86
C TYR A 151 4.17 -3.08 2.87
N THR A 152 3.64 -3.42 1.71
CA THR A 152 3.44 -2.50 0.57
C THR A 152 2.13 -1.72 0.62
N GLY A 153 1.30 -1.93 1.64
CA GLY A 153 0.07 -1.16 1.84
C GLY A 153 0.31 0.34 1.95
N MET A 154 1.49 0.73 2.43
CA MET A 154 1.96 2.11 2.42
C MET A 154 3.47 2.16 2.27
N PHE A 155 3.99 2.82 1.23
CA PHE A 155 5.41 3.08 1.09
C PHE A 155 5.69 4.39 0.34
N TYR A 156 6.86 4.98 0.63
CA TYR A 156 7.33 6.21 0.03
C TYR A 156 8.39 5.92 -1.03
N PHE A 157 8.37 6.68 -2.11
CA PHE A 157 9.48 6.79 -3.05
C PHE A 157 9.54 8.17 -3.69
N ARG A 158 10.75 8.57 -4.10
CA ARG A 158 10.94 9.72 -4.98
C ARG A 158 11.56 9.28 -6.30
N TYR A 159 11.38 10.08 -7.33
CA TYR A 159 11.99 9.83 -8.64
C TYR A 159 13.52 9.87 -8.50
N SER A 160 14.18 8.71 -8.66
CA SER A 160 15.59 8.49 -8.40
C SER A 160 16.08 7.22 -9.10
N GLN A 161 17.39 6.99 -9.08
CA GLN A 161 17.95 5.76 -9.61
C GLN A 161 17.55 4.54 -8.78
N THR A 162 17.56 4.65 -7.45
CA THR A 162 17.11 3.57 -6.55
C THR A 162 15.68 3.15 -6.82
N ALA A 163 14.76 4.11 -6.97
CA ALA A 163 13.37 3.80 -7.31
C ALA A 163 13.26 3.18 -8.72
N THR A 164 14.04 3.67 -9.69
CA THR A 164 14.10 3.08 -11.04
C THR A 164 14.52 1.61 -10.98
N ASP A 165 15.59 1.31 -10.25
CA ASP A 165 16.12 -0.06 -10.08
C ASP A 165 15.10 -0.95 -9.38
N LEU A 166 14.49 -0.47 -8.28
CA LEU A 166 13.50 -1.20 -7.51
C LEU A 166 12.30 -1.63 -8.35
N PHE A 167 11.66 -0.67 -9.03
CA PHE A 167 10.46 -0.95 -9.81
C PHE A 167 10.75 -1.75 -11.09
N ALA A 168 11.94 -1.59 -11.69
CA ALA A 168 12.38 -2.43 -12.79
C ALA A 168 12.62 -3.88 -12.33
N THR A 169 13.23 -4.07 -11.16
CA THR A 169 13.45 -5.40 -10.56
C THR A 169 12.12 -6.03 -10.16
N ALA A 170 11.20 -5.30 -9.54
CA ALA A 170 9.87 -5.80 -9.20
C ALA A 170 9.11 -6.25 -10.47
N ARG A 171 9.15 -5.47 -11.55
CA ARG A 171 8.59 -5.88 -12.85
C ARG A 171 9.20 -7.20 -13.35
N ALA A 172 10.53 -7.32 -13.31
CA ALA A 172 11.23 -8.51 -13.77
C ALA A 172 10.84 -9.76 -12.95
N ILE A 173 10.65 -9.60 -11.63
CA ILE A 173 10.19 -10.67 -10.74
C ILE A 173 8.76 -11.10 -11.13
N TYR A 174 7.82 -10.17 -11.30
CA TYR A 174 6.45 -10.50 -11.74
C TYR A 174 6.47 -11.26 -13.07
N GLN A 175 7.24 -10.78 -14.04
CA GLN A 175 7.30 -11.39 -15.38
C GLN A 175 7.98 -12.77 -15.41
N ASN A 176 8.78 -13.11 -14.40
CA ASN A 176 9.51 -14.38 -14.32
C ASN A 176 9.14 -15.16 -13.05
N TRP A 177 7.92 -14.98 -12.53
CA TRP A 177 7.53 -15.55 -11.25
C TRP A 177 7.71 -17.08 -11.17
N ASP A 178 7.40 -17.81 -12.24
CA ASP A 178 7.53 -19.25 -12.30
C ASP A 178 8.98 -19.76 -12.09
N ILE A 179 9.96 -18.92 -12.42
CA ILE A 179 11.38 -19.22 -12.15
C ILE A 179 11.74 -18.79 -10.73
N VAL A 180 11.32 -17.61 -10.33
CA VAL A 180 11.66 -17.03 -9.01
C VAL A 180 11.09 -17.88 -7.87
N LYS A 181 9.83 -18.31 -7.97
CA LYS A 181 9.18 -19.12 -6.93
C LYS A 181 9.92 -20.44 -6.62
N GLN A 182 10.63 -21.01 -7.60
CA GLN A 182 11.42 -22.25 -7.41
C GLN A 182 12.64 -22.06 -6.50
N GLN A 183 13.06 -20.82 -6.27
CA GLN A 183 14.18 -20.48 -5.39
C GLN A 183 13.72 -20.17 -3.96
N LEU A 184 12.42 -20.15 -3.71
CA LEU A 184 11.84 -19.74 -2.43
C LEU A 184 11.32 -20.93 -1.64
N THR A 185 11.47 -20.83 -0.32
CA THR A 185 10.91 -21.80 0.62
C THR A 185 9.46 -21.39 0.95
N GLN A 186 8.50 -22.28 0.74
CA GLN A 186 7.08 -22.07 1.08
C GLN A 186 6.47 -20.83 0.45
N CYS A 187 6.62 -20.63 -0.86
CA CYS A 187 5.96 -19.53 -1.55
C CYS A 187 4.59 -19.94 -2.12
N GLU A 188 3.75 -18.93 -2.33
CA GLU A 188 2.45 -19.09 -2.97
C GLU A 188 2.59 -19.24 -4.49
N GLU A 189 1.55 -19.80 -5.15
CA GLU A 189 1.52 -19.98 -6.60
C GLU A 189 1.60 -18.64 -7.34
N LYS A 190 0.93 -17.61 -6.81
CA LYS A 190 0.98 -16.23 -7.32
C LYS A 190 1.76 -15.34 -6.37
N PRO A 191 2.51 -14.37 -6.89
CA PRO A 191 3.28 -13.46 -6.05
C PRO A 191 2.39 -12.45 -5.34
N SER A 192 2.58 -12.27 -4.03
CA SER A 192 2.05 -11.09 -3.35
C SER A 192 2.93 -9.87 -3.61
N THR A 193 2.35 -8.68 -3.60
CA THR A 193 3.09 -7.42 -3.78
C THR A 193 4.20 -7.27 -2.75
N ASP A 194 3.92 -7.58 -1.49
CA ASP A 194 4.91 -7.54 -0.40
C ASP A 194 6.14 -8.39 -0.71
N LEU A 195 5.92 -9.64 -1.16
CA LEU A 195 7.00 -10.57 -1.46
C LEU A 195 7.83 -10.11 -2.65
N VAL A 196 7.18 -9.62 -3.71
CA VAL A 196 7.88 -9.11 -4.90
C VAL A 196 8.77 -7.92 -4.55
N PHE A 197 8.24 -6.95 -3.78
CA PHE A 197 9.04 -5.78 -3.40
C PHE A 197 10.10 -6.11 -2.34
N ALA A 198 9.87 -7.10 -1.45
CA ALA A 198 10.90 -7.58 -0.55
C ALA A 198 12.08 -8.22 -1.30
N LEU A 199 11.78 -9.06 -2.30
CA LEU A 199 12.79 -9.64 -3.19
C LEU A 199 13.53 -8.55 -3.98
N ALA A 200 12.80 -7.58 -4.54
CA ALA A 200 13.41 -6.48 -5.28
C ALA A 200 14.34 -5.66 -4.38
N ALA A 201 13.92 -5.31 -3.17
CA ALA A 201 14.75 -4.61 -2.19
C ALA A 201 16.00 -5.41 -1.82
N LYS A 202 15.86 -6.73 -1.63
CA LYS A 202 17.00 -7.63 -1.35
C LYS A 202 18.01 -7.62 -2.49
N ILE A 203 17.55 -7.67 -3.74
CA ILE A 203 18.40 -7.72 -4.94
C ILE A 203 19.16 -6.41 -5.15
N ILE A 204 18.51 -5.26 -4.96
CA ILE A 204 19.15 -3.94 -5.20
C ILE A 204 19.95 -3.42 -4.00
N GLY A 205 19.83 -4.05 -2.83
CA GLY A 205 20.40 -3.64 -1.55
C GLY A 205 19.35 -3.08 -0.60
N GLU A 206 19.14 -3.77 0.52
CA GLU A 206 18.12 -3.41 1.52
C GLU A 206 18.35 -2.00 2.09
N GLU A 207 19.60 -1.63 2.33
CA GLU A 207 20.00 -0.35 2.87
C GLU A 207 19.59 0.85 2.00
N ARG A 208 19.32 0.62 0.72
CA ARG A 208 18.82 1.64 -0.22
C ARG A 208 17.31 1.89 -0.10
N CYS A 209 16.57 0.95 0.49
CA CYS A 209 15.12 0.91 0.50
C CYS A 209 14.53 0.91 1.91
N LEU A 210 15.34 0.70 2.93
CA LEU A 210 14.87 0.49 4.29
C LEU A 210 15.60 1.43 5.26
N ILE A 211 14.85 1.95 6.21
CA ILE A 211 15.40 2.59 7.40
C ILE A 211 14.84 1.84 8.60
N PRO A 212 15.59 0.87 9.18
CA PRO A 212 15.09 0.03 10.26
C PRO A 212 14.61 0.79 11.51
N SER A 213 15.11 2.00 11.71
CA SER A 213 14.76 2.87 12.84
C SER A 213 13.52 3.75 12.61
N LEU A 214 12.91 3.73 11.43
CA LEU A 214 11.70 4.51 11.14
C LEU A 214 10.43 3.82 11.65
N GLU A 215 10.34 3.58 12.94
CA GLU A 215 9.16 2.96 13.56
C GLU A 215 7.87 3.78 13.41
N PHE A 216 7.97 5.08 13.16
CA PHE A 216 6.81 5.94 12.96
C PHE A 216 6.16 5.78 11.58
N PHE A 217 6.92 5.36 10.54
CA PHE A 217 6.40 5.13 9.20
C PHE A 217 5.80 3.73 9.12
N ASN A 218 4.68 3.55 9.76
CA ASN A 218 3.93 2.31 9.82
C ASN A 218 2.42 2.57 9.86
N PHE A 219 1.63 1.51 9.88
CA PHE A 219 0.18 1.54 9.98
C PHE A 219 -0.33 0.30 10.72
N VAL A 220 -1.54 0.40 11.27
CA VAL A 220 -2.25 -0.70 11.90
C VAL A 220 -2.92 -1.54 10.84
N HIS A 221 -2.78 -2.87 10.94
CA HIS A 221 -3.33 -3.79 9.97
C HIS A 221 -4.42 -4.66 10.59
N MET A 222 -5.68 -4.48 10.16
CA MET A 222 -6.85 -5.14 10.74
C MET A 222 -7.18 -6.49 10.10
N LYS A 223 -6.21 -7.13 9.43
CA LYS A 223 -6.36 -8.50 8.92
C LYS A 223 -6.47 -9.49 10.09
N SER A 224 -7.48 -10.36 10.07
CA SER A 224 -7.76 -11.31 11.15
C SER A 224 -6.54 -12.15 11.53
N GLN A 225 -5.75 -12.60 10.56
CA GLN A 225 -4.52 -13.37 10.80
C GLN A 225 -3.45 -12.58 11.60
N ILE A 226 -3.44 -11.25 11.50
CA ILE A 226 -2.55 -10.38 12.27
C ILE A 226 -3.07 -10.20 13.69
N GLN A 227 -4.40 -10.17 13.86
CA GLN A 227 -5.06 -9.99 15.15
C GLN A 227 -5.25 -11.30 15.92
N GLY A 228 -4.99 -12.45 15.31
CA GLY A 228 -5.27 -13.76 15.90
C GLY A 228 -6.75 -14.15 15.91
N TRP A 229 -7.54 -13.56 14.99
CA TRP A 229 -8.98 -13.82 14.84
C TRP A 229 -9.28 -14.78 13.69
N SER A 230 -10.51 -15.28 13.63
CA SER A 230 -11.00 -16.07 12.49
C SER A 230 -11.30 -15.17 11.29
N ASP A 231 -10.96 -15.64 10.08
CA ASP A 231 -11.29 -14.96 8.82
C ASP A 231 -12.77 -15.13 8.40
N GLN A 232 -13.58 -15.90 9.17
CA GLN A 232 -14.99 -16.16 8.87
C GLN A 232 -15.93 -15.02 9.24
N GLN A 233 -15.46 -14.07 10.03
CA GLN A 233 -16.24 -12.93 10.51
C GLN A 233 -15.52 -11.62 10.21
N SER A 234 -16.28 -10.53 10.03
CA SER A 234 -15.71 -9.19 10.00
C SER A 234 -14.99 -8.89 11.31
N TRP A 235 -13.82 -8.25 11.23
CA TRP A 235 -13.07 -7.88 12.43
C TRP A 235 -13.87 -6.93 13.36
N THR A 236 -14.85 -6.21 12.82
CA THR A 236 -15.75 -5.34 13.61
C THR A 236 -16.64 -6.12 14.57
N GLU A 237 -16.80 -7.43 14.38
CA GLU A 237 -17.53 -8.30 15.32
C GLU A 237 -16.71 -8.69 16.55
N TYR A 238 -15.37 -8.55 16.48
CA TYR A 238 -14.47 -8.87 17.60
C TYR A 238 -14.17 -7.68 18.50
N VAL A 239 -14.41 -6.46 18.05
CA VAL A 239 -14.06 -5.25 18.76
C VAL A 239 -15.11 -4.16 18.60
N ASN A 240 -15.24 -3.27 19.58
CA ASN A 240 -16.01 -2.05 19.43
C ASN A 240 -15.24 -1.01 18.65
N VAL A 241 -15.84 -0.45 17.58
CA VAL A 241 -15.25 0.58 16.75
C VAL A 241 -16.06 1.85 16.81
N GLU A 242 -15.40 2.93 17.14
CA GLU A 242 -15.98 4.28 17.15
C GLU A 242 -15.20 5.16 16.17
N THR A 243 -15.89 5.86 15.31
CA THR A 243 -15.31 6.84 14.40
C THR A 243 -15.93 8.20 14.64
N ALA A 244 -15.14 9.16 15.06
CA ALA A 244 -15.59 10.55 15.26
C ALA A 244 -14.44 11.52 15.01
N ASN A 245 -14.71 12.60 14.26
CA ASN A 245 -13.75 13.68 14.02
C ASN A 245 -12.39 13.20 13.51
N ASN A 246 -12.37 12.27 12.56
CA ASN A 246 -11.18 11.60 12.01
C ASN A 246 -10.39 10.76 13.05
N VAL A 247 -10.94 10.50 14.22
CA VAL A 247 -10.37 9.57 15.19
C VAL A 247 -11.05 8.22 15.01
N ILE A 248 -10.24 7.19 14.81
CA ILE A 248 -10.69 5.79 14.87
C ILE A 248 -10.29 5.26 16.24
N ARG A 249 -11.27 4.79 17.00
CA ARG A 249 -11.07 4.15 18.29
C ARG A 249 -11.48 2.69 18.21
N ILE A 250 -10.55 1.81 18.54
CA ILE A 250 -10.80 0.37 18.57
C ILE A 250 -10.75 -0.09 20.02
N ASN A 251 -11.88 -0.58 20.53
CA ASN A 251 -12.11 -0.76 21.96
C ASN A 251 -11.83 0.56 22.72
N ASN A 252 -10.87 0.55 23.64
CA ASN A 252 -10.48 1.74 24.41
C ASN A 252 -9.23 2.45 23.86
N LEU A 253 -8.75 2.08 22.65
CA LEU A 253 -7.50 2.58 22.10
C LEU A 253 -7.74 3.49 20.89
N ASN A 254 -7.34 4.76 21.01
CA ASN A 254 -7.32 5.66 19.87
C ASN A 254 -6.22 5.23 18.90
N GLN A 255 -6.55 5.16 17.62
CA GLN A 255 -5.58 4.86 16.58
C GLN A 255 -4.93 6.17 16.10
N TYR A 256 -3.62 6.25 16.18
CA TYR A 256 -2.83 7.41 15.75
C TYR A 256 -2.06 7.17 14.46
N GLN A 257 -1.84 5.91 14.12
CA GLN A 257 -1.27 5.51 12.83
C GLN A 257 -2.40 5.31 11.82
N PRO A 258 -2.10 5.39 10.51
CA PRO A 258 -3.06 4.99 9.50
C PRO A 258 -3.58 3.58 9.78
N VAL A 259 -4.83 3.33 9.44
CA VAL A 259 -5.50 2.04 9.67
C VAL A 259 -5.82 1.40 8.33
N HIS A 260 -5.17 0.28 8.04
CA HIS A 260 -5.52 -0.60 6.94
C HIS A 260 -6.65 -1.52 7.42
N TYR A 261 -7.90 -1.17 7.07
CA TYR A 261 -9.07 -1.83 7.64
C TYR A 261 -9.38 -3.20 7.03
N TYR A 262 -8.81 -3.54 5.86
CA TYR A 262 -8.87 -4.83 5.20
C TYR A 262 -10.29 -5.32 4.84
N ASP A 263 -11.26 -5.22 5.73
CA ASP A 263 -12.68 -5.56 5.47
C ASP A 263 -13.30 -4.51 4.53
N LYS A 264 -13.61 -4.92 3.32
CA LYS A 264 -14.07 -4.05 2.25
C LYS A 264 -15.49 -3.51 2.49
N ASN A 265 -16.20 -4.04 3.48
CA ASN A 265 -17.52 -3.57 3.89
C ASN A 265 -17.48 -2.63 5.11
N PHE A 266 -16.27 -2.25 5.55
CA PHE A 266 -16.10 -1.38 6.74
C PHE A 266 -16.56 0.06 6.50
N ILE A 267 -16.48 0.57 5.26
CA ILE A 267 -16.90 1.91 4.83
C ILE A 267 -17.82 1.85 3.63
#